data_7ec911b451ee7dac2cc23bb533629cca
#
_entry.id   7ec911b451ee7dac2cc23bb533629cca
#
_cell.length_a   1.000
_cell.length_b   1.000
_cell.length_c   1.000
_cell.angle_alpha   90.00
_cell.angle_beta   90.00
_cell.angle_gamma   90.00
#
_symmetry.space_group_name_H-M   'P 1'
#
loop_
_entity.id
_entity.type
_entity.pdbx_description
1 polymer ?
#
loop_
_entity_poly.entity_id
_entity_poly.type
_entity_poly.pdbx_seq_one_letter_code
_entity_poly.pdbx_strand_id
1 'polypeptide(L)'
;MPNSQKDFYKKLLGILGEKKAVKFLKGLGYKILEKNYKRATGEIDLIAKDGEYIVFVEVKTRSTNAFGMPSEAVDKRKQEKYFKTANVFLLEKGLMDAPCRFDVVEILDGKINHINNAFCM
;
A
#
# COMPACT_ATOMS: atom_id res chain seq x y z
N MET A 1 -4.88 17.46 24.44
CA MET A 1 -5.83 16.42 24.01
C MET A 1 -5.83 16.28 22.51
N PRO A 2 -5.67 15.08 22.01
CA PRO A 2 -5.82 14.88 20.58
C PRO A 2 -7.23 15.23 20.15
N ASN A 3 -7.36 15.82 18.99
CA ASN A 3 -8.66 16.16 18.43
C ASN A 3 -9.27 14.87 17.86
N SER A 4 -10.19 14.27 18.63
CA SER A 4 -10.82 12.99 18.26
C SER A 4 -11.56 13.03 16.93
N GLN A 5 -12.15 14.18 16.57
CA GLN A 5 -12.83 14.34 15.28
C GLN A 5 -11.84 14.32 14.12
N LYS A 6 -10.69 14.96 14.30
CA LYS A 6 -9.64 15.01 13.29
C LYS A 6 -9.02 13.63 13.08
N ASP A 7 -8.77 12.91 14.17
CA ASP A 7 -8.24 11.55 14.11
C ASP A 7 -9.22 10.60 13.47
N PHE A 8 -10.50 10.72 13.80
CA PHE A 8 -11.56 9.94 13.20
C PHE A 8 -11.64 10.18 11.69
N TYR A 9 -11.56 11.46 11.29
CA TYR A 9 -11.62 11.85 9.88
C TYR A 9 -10.45 11.25 9.08
N LYS A 10 -9.24 11.32 9.63
CA LYS A 10 -8.06 10.73 8.99
C LYS A 10 -8.22 9.22 8.82
N LYS A 11 -8.71 8.57 9.87
CA LYS A 11 -8.90 7.11 9.84
C LYS A 11 -9.95 6.74 8.79
N LEU A 12 -11.03 7.50 8.72
CA LEU A 12 -12.08 7.28 7.73
C LEU A 12 -11.55 7.46 6.31
N LEU A 13 -10.76 8.51 6.06
CA LEU A 13 -10.14 8.74 4.76
C LEU A 13 -9.23 7.58 4.36
N GLY A 14 -8.47 7.03 5.31
CA GLY A 14 -7.62 5.89 5.07
C GLY A 14 -8.43 4.66 4.67
N ILE A 15 -9.51 4.38 5.38
CA ILE A 15 -10.39 3.25 5.08
C ILE A 15 -11.03 3.40 3.69
N LEU A 16 -11.53 4.59 3.38
CA LEU A 16 -12.14 4.86 2.08
C LEU A 16 -11.11 4.77 0.95
N GLY A 17 -9.91 5.27 1.20
CA GLY A 17 -8.81 5.18 0.24
C GLY A 17 -8.43 3.74 -0.08
N GLU A 18 -8.34 2.90 0.95
CA GLU A 18 -8.05 1.48 0.74
C GLU A 18 -9.13 0.79 -0.07
N LYS A 19 -10.40 1.09 0.20
CA LYS A 19 -11.52 0.54 -0.57
C LYS A 19 -11.44 0.94 -2.04
N LYS A 20 -11.11 2.20 -2.31
CA LYS A 20 -10.91 2.69 -3.67
C LYS A 20 -9.75 1.98 -4.36
N ALA A 21 -8.65 1.81 -3.65
CA ALA A 21 -7.47 1.13 -4.18
C ALA A 21 -7.80 -0.33 -4.53
N VAL A 22 -8.51 -1.03 -3.64
CA VAL A 22 -8.93 -2.42 -3.88
C VAL A 22 -9.78 -2.50 -5.14
N LYS A 23 -10.78 -1.63 -5.26
CA LYS A 23 -11.67 -1.61 -6.42
C LYS A 23 -10.90 -1.34 -7.71
N PHE A 24 -9.98 -0.39 -7.65
CA PHE A 24 -9.13 -0.03 -8.79
C PHE A 24 -8.26 -1.21 -9.24
N LEU A 25 -7.57 -1.84 -8.30
CA LEU A 25 -6.69 -2.97 -8.60
C LEU A 25 -7.47 -4.17 -9.14
N LYS A 26 -8.63 -4.45 -8.57
CA LYS A 26 -9.51 -5.50 -9.09
C LYS A 26 -9.95 -5.19 -10.52
N GLY A 27 -10.21 -3.92 -10.80
CA GLY A 27 -10.56 -3.47 -12.16
C GLY A 27 -9.45 -3.71 -13.16
N LEU A 28 -8.19 -3.73 -12.72
CA LEU A 28 -7.05 -4.06 -13.55
C LEU A 28 -6.84 -5.58 -13.70
N GLY A 29 -7.65 -6.38 -13.01
CA GLY A 29 -7.50 -7.83 -13.03
C GLY A 29 -6.63 -8.39 -11.92
N TYR A 30 -6.20 -7.57 -10.96
CA TYR A 30 -5.41 -8.04 -9.82
C TYR A 30 -6.31 -8.79 -8.84
N LYS A 31 -5.74 -9.81 -8.22
CA LYS A 31 -6.39 -10.54 -7.15
C LYS A 31 -5.86 -10.01 -5.81
N ILE A 32 -6.76 -9.62 -4.92
CA ILE A 32 -6.34 -9.15 -3.59
C ILE A 32 -6.14 -10.37 -2.70
N LEU A 33 -4.93 -10.52 -2.18
CA LEU A 33 -4.55 -11.63 -1.31
C LEU A 33 -4.72 -11.29 0.16
N GLU A 34 -4.29 -10.09 0.57
CA GLU A 34 -4.36 -9.65 1.96
C GLU A 34 -4.62 -8.16 2.03
N LYS A 35 -5.30 -7.73 3.09
CA LYS A 35 -5.50 -6.32 3.43
C LYS A 35 -4.96 -6.11 4.82
N ASN A 36 -4.24 -4.99 5.00
CA ASN A 36 -3.70 -4.62 6.31
C ASN A 36 -2.90 -5.76 6.94
N TYR A 37 -1.93 -6.25 6.18
CA TYR A 37 -1.07 -7.34 6.62
C TYR A 37 -0.05 -6.78 7.61
N LYS A 38 -0.21 -7.15 8.88
CA LYS A 38 0.59 -6.60 9.97
C LYS A 38 1.40 -7.70 10.65
N ARG A 39 2.70 -7.42 10.82
CA ARG A 39 3.63 -8.30 11.52
C ARG A 39 4.54 -7.45 12.39
N ALA A 40 5.39 -8.09 13.19
CA ALA A 40 6.32 -7.38 14.06
C ALA A 40 7.24 -6.42 13.27
N THR A 41 7.54 -6.75 12.02
CA THR A 41 8.41 -5.96 11.15
C THR A 41 7.75 -4.73 10.56
N GLY A 42 6.41 -4.67 10.52
CA GLY A 42 5.68 -3.55 9.94
C GLY A 42 4.34 -3.96 9.37
N GLU A 43 3.78 -3.09 8.55
CA GLU A 43 2.47 -3.28 7.97
C GLU A 43 2.50 -2.98 6.47
N ILE A 44 1.77 -3.76 5.70
CA ILE A 44 1.57 -3.55 4.27
C ILE A 44 0.08 -3.38 4.04
N ASP A 45 -0.32 -2.28 3.38
CA ASP A 45 -1.74 -1.96 3.21
C ASP A 45 -2.48 -3.01 2.41
N LEU A 46 -1.92 -3.40 1.28
CA LEU A 46 -2.53 -4.41 0.42
C LEU A 46 -1.45 -5.33 -0.15
N ILE A 47 -1.78 -6.60 -0.29
CA ILE A 47 -0.96 -7.56 -1.01
C ILE A 47 -1.85 -8.14 -2.10
N ALA A 48 -1.39 -8.07 -3.33
CA ALA A 48 -2.17 -8.48 -4.49
C ALA A 48 -1.35 -9.39 -5.40
N LYS A 49 -2.04 -10.00 -6.35
CA LYS A 49 -1.41 -10.82 -7.36
C LYS A 49 -1.77 -10.27 -8.74
N ASP A 50 -0.75 -10.00 -9.53
CA ASP A 50 -0.88 -9.57 -10.92
C ASP A 50 -0.16 -10.60 -11.80
N GLY A 51 -0.93 -11.53 -12.37
CA GLY A 51 -0.35 -12.65 -13.09
C GLY A 51 0.53 -13.46 -12.16
N GLU A 52 1.84 -13.53 -12.44
CA GLU A 52 2.81 -14.24 -11.61
C GLU A 52 3.38 -13.38 -10.50
N TYR A 53 3.21 -12.05 -10.58
CA TYR A 53 3.80 -11.13 -9.62
C TYR A 53 3.00 -11.06 -8.34
N ILE A 54 3.72 -11.10 -7.22
CA ILE A 54 3.15 -10.70 -5.94
C ILE A 54 3.43 -9.21 -5.79
N VAL A 55 2.39 -8.43 -5.59
CA VAL A 55 2.47 -6.97 -5.56
C VAL A 55 2.17 -6.47 -4.16
N PHE A 56 3.14 -5.81 -3.55
CA PHE A 56 2.97 -5.20 -2.23
C PHE A 56 2.65 -3.73 -2.44
N VAL A 57 1.52 -3.28 -1.90
CA VAL A 57 0.97 -1.97 -2.24
C VAL A 57 0.86 -1.07 -1.02
N GLU A 58 1.43 0.11 -1.14
CA GLU A 58 1.22 1.21 -0.20
C GLU A 58 0.11 2.10 -0.75
N VAL A 59 -0.90 2.37 0.07
CA VAL A 59 -1.99 3.27 -0.31
C VAL A 59 -1.81 4.60 0.40
N LYS A 60 -1.78 5.68 -0.38
CA LYS A 60 -1.63 7.04 0.13
C LYS A 60 -2.82 7.89 -0.30
N THR A 61 -3.57 8.37 0.67
CA THR A 61 -4.70 9.28 0.42
C THR A 61 -4.31 10.68 0.87
N ARG A 62 -4.42 11.64 -0.04
CA ARG A 62 -4.06 13.03 0.23
C ARG A 62 -5.09 13.98 -0.34
N SER A 63 -5.10 15.21 0.19
CA SER A 63 -5.92 16.30 -0.34
C SER A 63 -5.05 17.27 -1.12
N THR A 64 -5.68 18.18 -1.89
CA THR A 64 -4.97 19.24 -2.64
C THR A 64 -4.11 20.12 -1.75
N ASN A 65 -4.43 20.19 -0.44
CA ASN A 65 -3.67 21.02 0.49
C ASN A 65 -2.44 20.33 1.04
N ALA A 66 -2.18 19.09 0.64
CA ALA A 66 -1.00 18.38 1.08
C ALA A 66 0.23 18.92 0.36
N PHE A 67 1.31 19.12 1.13
CA PHE A 67 2.58 19.56 0.58
C PHE A 67 3.45 18.35 0.22
N GLY A 68 4.28 18.53 -0.80
CA GLY A 68 5.19 17.49 -1.28
C GLY A 68 4.52 16.55 -2.27
N MET A 69 5.35 15.79 -2.95
CA MET A 69 4.86 14.78 -3.89
C MET A 69 4.45 13.52 -3.13
N PRO A 70 3.23 12.99 -3.37
CA PRO A 70 2.80 11.78 -2.67
C PRO A 70 3.77 10.60 -2.81
N SER A 71 4.41 10.45 -3.97
CA SER A 71 5.38 9.39 -4.21
C SER A 71 6.62 9.50 -3.31
N GLU A 72 6.91 10.69 -2.78
CA GLU A 72 8.05 10.91 -1.89
C GLU A 72 7.77 10.42 -0.46
N ALA A 73 6.55 10.01 -0.16
CA ALA A 73 6.15 9.63 1.19
C ALA A 73 6.73 8.31 1.66
N VAL A 74 7.31 7.50 0.77
CA VAL A 74 7.90 6.22 1.13
C VAL A 74 9.40 6.36 1.21
N ASP A 75 9.93 6.72 2.40
CA ASP A 75 11.36 6.88 2.61
C ASP A 75 12.07 5.53 2.74
N LYS A 76 13.41 5.56 2.79
CA LYS A 76 14.21 4.34 2.85
C LYS A 76 13.92 3.49 4.09
N ARG A 77 13.69 4.13 5.24
CA ARG A 77 13.41 3.41 6.48
C ARG A 77 12.09 2.65 6.35
N LYS A 78 11.09 3.28 5.78
CA LYS A 78 9.80 2.66 5.54
C LYS A 78 9.92 1.55 4.50
N GLN A 79 10.71 1.77 3.45
CA GLN A 79 10.98 0.76 2.43
C GLN A 79 11.61 -0.50 3.05
N GLU A 80 12.58 -0.33 3.95
CA GLU A 80 13.22 -1.46 4.63
C GLU A 80 12.22 -2.28 5.43
N LYS A 81 11.29 -1.60 6.13
CA LYS A 81 10.24 -2.28 6.87
C LYS A 81 9.32 -3.04 5.93
N TYR A 82 8.99 -2.46 4.78
CA TYR A 82 8.19 -3.12 3.76
C TYR A 82 8.89 -4.37 3.25
N PHE A 83 10.18 -4.29 2.95
CA PHE A 83 10.93 -5.44 2.47
C PHE A 83 10.92 -6.58 3.48
N LYS A 84 11.16 -6.26 4.74
CA LYS A 84 11.15 -7.27 5.82
C LYS A 84 9.77 -7.91 5.96
N THR A 85 8.73 -7.10 5.94
CA THR A 85 7.35 -7.59 6.09
C THR A 85 6.93 -8.41 4.86
N ALA A 86 7.34 -7.98 3.67
CA ALA A 86 7.10 -8.73 2.44
C ALA A 86 7.78 -10.10 2.49
N ASN A 87 9.02 -10.16 2.98
CA ASN A 87 9.73 -11.43 3.13
C ASN A 87 9.00 -12.37 4.09
N VAL A 88 8.45 -11.84 5.18
CA VAL A 88 7.66 -12.65 6.12
C VAL A 88 6.46 -13.26 5.39
N PHE A 89 5.75 -12.46 4.60
CA PHE A 89 4.61 -12.94 3.84
C PHE A 89 5.01 -14.05 2.87
N LEU A 90 6.09 -13.81 2.10
CA LEU A 90 6.55 -14.78 1.11
C LEU A 90 6.96 -16.10 1.77
N LEU A 91 7.62 -16.02 2.92
CA LEU A 91 7.99 -17.20 3.69
C LEU A 91 6.76 -17.95 4.19
N GLU A 92 5.81 -17.25 4.77
CA GLU A 92 4.58 -17.84 5.30
C GLU A 92 3.78 -18.58 4.22
N LYS A 93 3.80 -18.05 3.00
CA LYS A 93 3.00 -18.59 1.89
C LYS A 93 3.79 -19.53 0.97
N GLY A 94 5.07 -19.74 1.24
CA GLY A 94 5.89 -20.58 0.38
C GLY A 94 6.12 -19.96 -1.01
N LEU A 95 6.22 -18.64 -1.08
CA LEU A 95 6.31 -17.92 -2.34
C LEU A 95 7.65 -17.19 -2.53
N MET A 96 8.71 -17.69 -1.89
CA MET A 96 10.02 -17.02 -1.95
C MET A 96 10.58 -16.93 -3.37
N ASP A 97 10.18 -17.83 -4.25
CA ASP A 97 10.65 -17.84 -5.64
C ASP A 97 9.76 -17.01 -6.57
N ALA A 98 8.65 -16.46 -6.07
CA ALA A 98 7.75 -15.67 -6.90
C ALA A 98 8.36 -14.31 -7.20
N PRO A 99 8.20 -13.80 -8.43
CA PRO A 99 8.59 -12.43 -8.69
C PRO A 99 7.68 -11.48 -7.91
N CYS A 100 8.24 -10.41 -7.42
CA CYS A 100 7.46 -9.44 -6.66
C CYS A 100 7.87 -8.02 -7.01
N ARG A 101 6.97 -7.08 -6.74
CA ARG A 101 7.23 -5.68 -6.90
C ARG A 101 6.48 -4.89 -5.84
N PHE A 102 6.92 -3.66 -5.64
CA PHE A 102 6.35 -2.75 -4.65
C PHE A 102 5.71 -1.57 -5.36
N ASP A 103 4.40 -1.45 -5.23
CA ASP A 103 3.63 -0.40 -5.89
C ASP A 103 3.12 0.61 -4.89
N VAL A 104 2.85 1.82 -5.37
CA VAL A 104 2.18 2.85 -4.59
C VAL A 104 0.89 3.22 -5.32
N VAL A 105 -0.21 3.26 -4.60
CA VAL A 105 -1.48 3.78 -5.12
C VAL A 105 -1.76 5.07 -4.37
N GLU A 106 -1.65 6.18 -5.07
CA GLU A 106 -1.93 7.50 -4.53
C GLU A 106 -3.33 7.91 -4.91
N ILE A 107 -4.06 8.43 -3.93
CA ILE A 107 -5.39 8.96 -4.17
C ILE A 107 -5.36 10.42 -3.75
N LEU A 108 -5.43 11.31 -4.74
CA LEU A 108 -5.40 12.76 -4.51
C LEU A 108 -6.72 13.34 -5.00
N ASP A 109 -7.51 13.85 -4.06
CA ASP A 109 -8.86 14.40 -4.33
C ASP A 109 -9.71 13.44 -5.16
N GLY A 110 -9.68 12.17 -4.81
CA GLY A 110 -10.43 11.12 -5.47
C GLY A 110 -9.83 10.58 -6.76
N LYS A 111 -8.74 11.19 -7.24
CA LYS A 111 -8.05 10.71 -8.43
C LYS A 111 -6.97 9.72 -8.06
N ILE A 112 -6.92 8.61 -8.78
CA ILE A 112 -5.96 7.54 -8.49
C ILE A 112 -4.75 7.66 -9.41
N ASN A 113 -3.57 7.59 -8.82
CA ASN A 113 -2.31 7.46 -9.53
C ASN A 113 -1.62 6.19 -9.05
N HIS A 114 -1.47 5.23 -9.94
CA HIS A 114 -0.85 3.95 -9.61
C HIS A 114 0.59 3.95 -10.12
N ILE A 115 1.52 3.86 -9.20
CA ILE A 115 2.95 3.84 -9.51
C ILE A 115 3.44 2.41 -9.39
N ASN A 116 3.67 1.77 -10.53
CA ASN A 116 4.18 0.41 -10.58
C ASN A 116 5.64 0.39 -10.23
N ASN A 117 6.04 -0.58 -9.41
CA ASN A 117 7.45 -0.79 -9.06
C ASN A 117 8.09 0.52 -8.56
N ALA A 118 7.39 1.17 -7.63
CA ALA A 118 7.78 2.48 -7.11
C ALA A 118 9.12 2.45 -6.38
N PHE A 119 9.47 1.30 -5.81
CA PHE A 119 10.78 1.10 -5.19
C PHE A 119 11.12 -0.40 -5.23
N CYS A 120 12.41 -0.71 -5.13
CA CYS A 120 12.87 -2.09 -5.16
C CYS A 120 13.90 -2.34 -4.08
N MET A 121 14.06 -3.61 -3.75
CA MET A 121 15.05 -4.04 -2.76
C MET A 121 16.47 -3.79 -3.23
#